data_e55badaf67de7119306ebf4b004f5479
#
_entry.id   e55badaf67de7119306ebf4b004f5479
#
_cell.length_a   1.000
_cell.length_b   1.000
_cell.length_c   1.000
_cell.angle_alpha   90.00
_cell.angle_beta   90.00
_cell.angle_gamma   90.00
#
_symmetry.space_group_name_H-M   'P 1'
#
loop_
_entity.id
_entity.type
_entity.pdbx_description
1 polymer ?
#
loop_
_entity_poly.entity_id
_entity_poly.type
_entity_poly.pdbx_seq_one_letter_code
_entity_poly.pdbx_strand_id
1 'polypeptide(L)'
;MKKLRTIKFKIMKTIKRILLLVITILSISTITAQEESKATFDIGVDFASRYVWRGLEFSDSPAVQPYAEYNSGNFTLGIWASYETGGQVVGQEFDFYASYAIGAVSLGFTDYAFPVDGESDGYFQLKNHIGEATISFDGVEKFPLTFMVGVNVYNDDGNSVYTELGFPLKIGKTELSAFVGAGNEIYSVDGDFKVTNFGITASKEIKMTDSFSLGVSTSAIFNPDTEDAYLVFLISI
;
A
#
# COMPACT_ATOMS: atom_id res chain seq x y z
N MET A 1 27.30 -18.89 -16.21
CA MET A 1 27.54 -18.25 -14.91
C MET A 1 28.22 -16.88 -14.98
N LYS A 2 29.36 -16.65 -15.65
CA LYS A 2 30.03 -15.31 -15.72
C LYS A 2 29.16 -14.20 -16.33
N LYS A 3 28.37 -14.49 -17.37
CA LYS A 3 27.52 -13.49 -18.08
C LYS A 3 26.37 -12.94 -17.22
N LEU A 4 25.72 -13.81 -16.39
CA LEU A 4 24.68 -13.39 -15.44
C LEU A 4 25.25 -12.51 -14.32
N ARG A 5 26.43 -12.84 -13.81
CA ARG A 5 27.10 -12.04 -12.77
C ARG A 5 27.45 -10.63 -13.27
N THR A 6 27.83 -10.50 -14.53
CA THR A 6 28.12 -9.19 -15.16
C THR A 6 26.87 -8.35 -15.38
N ILE A 7 25.74 -9.00 -15.70
CA ILE A 7 24.45 -8.31 -15.86
C ILE A 7 23.93 -7.81 -14.50
N LYS A 8 23.89 -8.65 -13.46
CA LYS A 8 23.54 -8.23 -12.09
C LYS A 8 24.40 -7.06 -11.61
N PHE A 9 25.70 -7.10 -11.87
CA PHE A 9 26.62 -6.04 -11.47
C PHE A 9 26.37 -4.71 -12.21
N LYS A 10 26.01 -4.75 -13.50
CA LYS A 10 25.62 -3.56 -14.28
C LYS A 10 24.30 -2.97 -13.79
N ILE A 11 23.27 -3.80 -13.55
CA ILE A 11 21.97 -3.37 -13.02
C ILE A 11 22.14 -2.71 -11.65
N MET A 12 22.89 -3.31 -10.74
CA MET A 12 23.15 -2.77 -9.41
C MET A 12 23.92 -1.43 -9.45
N LYS A 13 24.85 -1.24 -10.40
CA LYS A 13 25.50 0.06 -10.63
C LYS A 13 24.53 1.12 -11.17
N THR A 14 23.63 0.73 -12.04
CA THR A 14 22.62 1.64 -12.60
C THR A 14 21.63 2.08 -11.53
N ILE A 15 21.14 1.14 -10.71
CA ILE A 15 20.24 1.44 -9.57
C ILE A 15 20.93 2.38 -8.57
N LYS A 16 22.19 2.13 -8.20
CA LYS A 16 22.95 3.03 -7.32
C LYS A 16 23.10 4.44 -7.90
N ARG A 17 23.28 4.58 -9.21
CA ARG A 17 23.37 5.90 -9.88
C ARG A 17 22.03 6.62 -9.90
N ILE A 18 20.93 5.90 -10.16
CA ILE A 18 19.57 6.45 -10.11
C ILE A 18 19.25 6.89 -8.69
N LEU A 19 19.55 6.08 -7.68
CA LEU A 19 19.36 6.40 -6.27
C LEU A 19 20.18 7.65 -5.86
N LEU A 20 21.41 7.75 -6.32
CA LEU A 20 22.26 8.92 -6.06
C LEU A 20 21.70 10.19 -6.74
N LEU A 21 21.16 10.05 -7.97
CA LEU A 21 20.54 11.14 -8.71
C LEU A 21 19.26 11.63 -8.01
N VAL A 22 18.43 10.70 -7.52
CA VAL A 22 17.21 11.00 -6.74
C VAL A 22 17.56 11.72 -5.44
N ILE A 23 18.57 11.26 -4.71
CA ILE A 23 19.06 11.91 -3.48
C ILE A 23 19.59 13.33 -3.78
N THR A 24 20.29 13.52 -4.92
CA THR A 24 20.80 14.83 -5.31
C THR A 24 19.68 15.79 -5.72
N ILE A 25 18.64 15.30 -6.39
CA ILE A 25 17.44 16.10 -6.74
C ILE A 25 16.67 16.49 -5.48
N LEU A 26 16.49 15.57 -4.53
CA LEU A 26 15.87 15.81 -3.23
C LEU A 26 16.63 16.89 -2.42
N SER A 27 17.95 16.91 -2.46
CA SER A 27 18.75 17.92 -1.75
C SER A 27 18.70 19.32 -2.37
N ILE A 28 18.31 19.45 -3.64
CA ILE A 28 18.15 20.75 -4.30
C ILE A 28 16.75 21.36 -4.02
N SER A 29 15.74 20.53 -3.82
CA SER A 29 14.36 20.97 -3.59
C SER A 29 14.12 21.59 -2.19
N THR A 30 15.01 21.37 -1.23
CA THR A 30 14.86 21.87 0.15
C THR A 30 15.19 23.36 0.33
N ILE A 31 15.61 24.06 -0.74
CA ILE A 31 16.06 25.46 -0.65
C ILE A 31 14.95 26.48 -0.94
N THR A 32 13.79 26.07 -1.47
CA THR A 32 12.77 27.03 -1.99
C THR A 32 11.36 26.94 -1.41
N ALA A 33 11.10 26.16 -0.38
CA ALA A 33 9.74 26.05 0.19
C ALA A 33 9.79 26.03 1.73
N GLN A 34 9.97 27.18 2.35
CA GLN A 34 9.60 27.41 3.74
C GLN A 34 8.26 28.17 3.80
N GLU A 35 7.18 27.53 3.36
CA GLU A 35 5.89 27.74 4.00
C GLU A 35 5.85 26.77 5.19
N GLU A 36 5.59 27.30 6.40
CA GLU A 36 5.38 26.49 7.61
C GLU A 36 4.13 25.63 7.40
N SER A 37 4.30 24.46 6.79
CA SER A 37 3.23 23.48 6.76
C SER A 37 3.08 22.95 8.19
N LYS A 38 1.94 23.28 8.81
CA LYS A 38 1.63 22.75 10.15
C LYS A 38 1.61 21.23 10.07
N ALA A 39 2.41 20.61 10.92
CA ALA A 39 2.36 19.17 11.11
C ALA A 39 0.97 18.77 11.63
N THR A 40 0.42 17.68 11.09
CA THR A 40 -0.87 17.12 11.52
C THR A 40 -0.67 15.67 11.94
N PHE A 41 -1.50 15.24 12.90
CA PHE A 41 -1.66 13.83 13.26
C PHE A 41 -3.04 13.38 12.84
N ASP A 42 -3.11 12.24 12.19
CA ASP A 42 -4.34 11.55 11.85
C ASP A 42 -4.33 10.17 12.52
N ILE A 43 -5.41 9.83 13.21
CA ILE A 43 -5.56 8.58 13.95
C ILE A 43 -6.95 8.07 13.68
N GLY A 44 -7.07 6.82 13.30
CA GLY A 44 -8.35 6.22 13.04
C GLY A 44 -8.34 4.70 13.19
N VAL A 45 -9.49 4.11 12.98
CA VAL A 45 -9.65 2.66 12.96
C VAL A 45 -10.68 2.26 11.91
N ASP A 46 -10.32 1.27 11.13
CA ASP A 46 -11.22 0.62 10.18
C ASP A 46 -11.71 -0.71 10.75
N PHE A 47 -13.01 -0.98 10.56
CA PHE A 47 -13.64 -2.27 10.81
C PHE A 47 -13.97 -2.90 9.46
N ALA A 48 -13.16 -3.88 9.06
CA ALA A 48 -13.31 -4.59 7.81
C ALA A 48 -14.06 -5.90 8.00
N SER A 49 -14.93 -6.27 7.06
CA SER A 49 -15.63 -7.56 7.10
C SER A 49 -14.70 -8.75 6.82
N ARG A 50 -13.58 -8.50 6.14
CA ARG A 50 -12.47 -9.40 5.86
C ARG A 50 -11.26 -8.60 5.42
N TYR A 51 -10.06 -9.18 5.47
CA TYR A 51 -8.86 -8.54 4.98
C TYR A 51 -8.44 -9.10 3.63
N VAL A 52 -8.61 -8.30 2.57
CA VAL A 52 -8.16 -8.60 1.20
C VAL A 52 -7.20 -7.49 0.77
N TRP A 53 -5.98 -7.85 0.40
CA TRP A 53 -4.96 -6.93 -0.07
C TRP A 53 -4.41 -7.37 -1.43
N ARG A 54 -4.49 -6.50 -2.42
CA ARG A 54 -4.03 -6.74 -3.80
C ARG A 54 -4.59 -8.04 -4.43
N GLY A 55 -5.85 -8.38 -4.10
CA GLY A 55 -6.53 -9.58 -4.57
C GLY A 55 -6.20 -10.84 -3.78
N LEU A 56 -5.36 -10.76 -2.76
CA LEU A 56 -5.03 -11.86 -1.85
C LEU A 56 -5.87 -11.73 -0.57
N GLU A 57 -6.54 -12.79 -0.16
CA GLU A 57 -7.26 -12.84 1.10
C GLU A 57 -6.32 -13.23 2.24
N PHE A 58 -6.10 -12.31 3.17
CA PHE A 58 -5.31 -12.54 4.38
C PHE A 58 -6.18 -13.02 5.54
N SER A 59 -7.49 -12.66 5.55
CA SER A 59 -8.44 -13.16 6.53
C SER A 59 -9.85 -13.17 5.94
N ASP A 60 -10.59 -14.26 6.16
CA ASP A 60 -12.01 -14.41 5.88
C ASP A 60 -12.90 -13.94 7.04
N SER A 61 -12.28 -13.64 8.19
CA SER A 61 -12.93 -13.13 9.40
C SER A 61 -12.87 -11.60 9.47
N PRO A 62 -13.79 -10.94 10.21
CA PRO A 62 -13.72 -9.50 10.42
C PRO A 62 -12.40 -9.09 11.07
N ALA A 63 -11.88 -7.93 10.66
CA ALA A 63 -10.63 -7.38 11.16
C ALA A 63 -10.82 -5.97 11.70
N VAL A 64 -10.05 -5.62 12.73
CA VAL A 64 -9.89 -4.26 13.26
C VAL A 64 -8.55 -3.74 12.79
N GLN A 65 -8.56 -2.59 12.09
CA GLN A 65 -7.39 -2.06 11.39
C GLN A 65 -7.11 -0.62 11.85
N PRO A 66 -6.41 -0.44 12.99
CA PRO A 66 -6.03 0.88 13.48
C PRO A 66 -4.87 1.46 12.65
N TYR A 67 -4.85 2.78 12.54
CA TYR A 67 -3.73 3.50 11.94
C TYR A 67 -3.43 4.80 12.71
N ALA A 68 -2.21 5.29 12.55
CA ALA A 68 -1.81 6.62 12.96
C ALA A 68 -0.78 7.18 11.98
N GLU A 69 -0.98 8.42 11.57
CA GLU A 69 -0.12 9.13 10.63
C GLU A 69 0.36 10.47 11.19
N TYR A 70 1.60 10.79 10.91
CA TYR A 70 2.18 12.12 11.06
C TYR A 70 2.48 12.68 9.68
N ASN A 71 1.87 13.83 9.36
CA ASN A 71 2.04 14.52 8.09
C ASN A 71 2.73 15.87 8.32
N SER A 72 3.79 16.16 7.57
CA SER A 72 4.51 17.42 7.62
C SER A 72 5.01 17.83 6.24
N GLY A 73 4.38 18.84 5.65
CA GLY A 73 4.64 19.21 4.26
C GLY A 73 4.33 18.07 3.31
N ASN A 74 5.35 17.66 2.60
CA ASN A 74 5.25 16.55 1.62
C ASN A 74 5.62 15.19 2.22
N PHE A 75 5.95 15.13 3.50
CA PHE A 75 6.39 13.93 4.19
C PHE A 75 5.25 13.34 5.04
N THR A 76 5.04 12.03 4.90
CA THR A 76 4.15 11.22 5.74
C THR A 76 4.96 10.12 6.41
N LEU A 77 4.70 9.90 7.69
CA LEU A 77 5.19 8.75 8.45
C LEU A 77 3.99 8.13 9.15
N GLY A 78 3.82 6.84 9.06
CA GLY A 78 2.67 6.19 9.66
C GLY A 78 2.93 4.77 10.14
N ILE A 79 1.94 4.30 10.87
CA ILE A 79 1.78 2.91 11.29
C ILE A 79 0.37 2.48 10.92
N TRP A 80 0.24 1.22 10.54
CA TRP A 80 -1.03 0.55 10.31
C TRP A 80 -0.95 -0.86 10.88
N ALA A 81 -2.08 -1.41 11.27
CA ALA A 81 -2.12 -2.79 11.70
C ALA A 81 -3.44 -3.45 11.29
N SER A 82 -3.44 -4.77 11.18
CA SER A 82 -4.64 -5.58 11.04
C SER A 82 -4.70 -6.63 12.13
N TYR A 83 -5.86 -6.72 12.78
CA TYR A 83 -6.15 -7.68 13.82
C TYR A 83 -7.43 -8.42 13.46
N GLU A 84 -7.29 -9.64 12.96
CA GLU A 84 -8.46 -10.46 12.65
C GLU A 84 -9.10 -11.01 13.95
N THR A 85 -10.43 -11.12 13.94
CA THR A 85 -11.21 -11.47 15.16
C THR A 85 -11.54 -12.97 15.28
N GLY A 86 -11.21 -13.77 14.27
CA GLY A 86 -11.43 -15.23 14.28
C GLY A 86 -10.41 -16.01 15.10
N GLY A 87 -9.34 -15.36 15.55
CA GLY A 87 -8.33 -15.95 16.44
C GLY A 87 -7.22 -16.69 15.69
N GLN A 88 -7.10 -16.51 14.39
CA GLN A 88 -6.00 -17.03 13.59
C GLN A 88 -4.86 -16.00 13.52
N VAL A 89 -3.62 -16.47 13.41
CA VAL A 89 -2.45 -15.57 13.24
C VAL A 89 -2.38 -15.06 11.80
N VAL A 90 -2.88 -15.81 10.86
CA VAL A 90 -3.02 -15.40 9.45
C VAL A 90 -3.96 -14.20 9.37
N GLY A 91 -3.52 -13.11 8.75
CA GLY A 91 -4.27 -11.84 8.70
C GLY A 91 -3.97 -10.87 9.83
N GLN A 92 -3.04 -11.21 10.73
CA GLN A 92 -2.45 -10.25 11.65
C GLN A 92 -1.20 -9.63 11.01
N GLU A 93 -1.11 -8.32 11.06
CA GLU A 93 -0.05 -7.55 10.41
C GLU A 93 0.19 -6.24 11.16
N PHE A 94 1.41 -5.75 11.11
CA PHE A 94 1.78 -4.45 11.64
C PHE A 94 2.82 -3.80 10.72
N ASP A 95 2.48 -2.62 10.21
CA ASP A 95 3.29 -1.93 9.22
C ASP A 95 3.84 -0.62 9.74
N PHE A 96 5.09 -0.33 9.36
CA PHE A 96 5.65 1.00 9.38
C PHE A 96 5.80 1.51 7.95
N TYR A 97 5.34 2.72 7.68
CA TYR A 97 5.51 3.29 6.35
C TYR A 97 5.93 4.75 6.41
N ALA A 98 6.64 5.15 5.36
CA ALA A 98 6.99 6.54 5.12
C ALA A 98 6.84 6.86 3.64
N SER A 99 6.43 8.08 3.32
CA SER A 99 6.36 8.56 1.95
C SER A 99 6.75 10.02 1.81
N TYR A 100 7.13 10.40 0.59
CA TYR A 100 7.42 11.77 0.24
C TYR A 100 6.80 12.11 -1.11
N ALA A 101 5.93 13.13 -1.12
CA ALA A 101 5.23 13.58 -2.32
C ALA A 101 6.05 14.65 -3.08
N ILE A 102 6.10 14.55 -4.40
CA ILE A 102 6.71 15.51 -5.31
C ILE A 102 5.66 15.85 -6.38
N GLY A 103 4.82 16.84 -6.09
CA GLY A 103 3.64 17.12 -6.90
C GLY A 103 2.67 15.95 -6.86
N ALA A 104 2.31 15.38 -8.02
CA ALA A 104 1.40 14.23 -8.11
C ALA A 104 2.14 12.87 -8.01
N VAL A 105 3.43 12.85 -7.81
CA VAL A 105 4.23 11.61 -7.66
C VAL A 105 4.66 11.46 -6.22
N SER A 106 4.50 10.26 -5.66
CA SER A 106 4.97 9.92 -4.33
C SER A 106 5.99 8.79 -4.38
N LEU A 107 6.99 8.87 -3.52
CA LEU A 107 7.94 7.80 -3.24
C LEU A 107 7.66 7.28 -1.85
N GLY A 108 7.51 5.98 -1.69
CA GLY A 108 7.20 5.35 -0.42
C GLY A 108 8.09 4.17 -0.09
N PHE A 109 8.08 3.83 1.18
CA PHE A 109 8.64 2.60 1.70
C PHE A 109 7.72 2.09 2.80
N THR A 110 7.40 0.80 2.74
CA THR A 110 6.61 0.11 3.76
C THR A 110 7.39 -1.10 4.26
N ASP A 111 7.42 -1.25 5.57
CA ASP A 111 7.94 -2.42 6.29
C ASP A 111 6.74 -3.20 6.82
N TYR A 112 6.39 -4.28 6.15
CA TYR A 112 5.32 -5.20 6.53
C TYR A 112 5.85 -6.19 7.55
N ALA A 113 5.28 -6.23 8.76
CA ALA A 113 5.67 -7.15 9.82
C ALA A 113 4.56 -8.16 10.09
N PHE A 114 4.85 -9.43 9.87
CA PHE A 114 3.91 -10.53 10.06
C PHE A 114 4.26 -11.31 11.33
N PRO A 115 3.32 -11.51 12.28
CA PRO A 115 3.55 -12.38 13.43
C PRO A 115 3.63 -13.83 12.97
N VAL A 116 4.41 -14.63 13.69
CA VAL A 116 4.53 -16.06 13.46
C VAL A 116 3.92 -16.78 14.66
N ASP A 117 3.07 -17.78 14.39
CA ASP A 117 2.43 -18.55 15.42
C ASP A 117 3.45 -19.23 16.37
N GLY A 118 3.22 -19.11 17.67
CA GLY A 118 4.10 -19.63 18.69
C GLY A 118 5.34 -18.78 19.00
N GLU A 119 5.58 -17.67 18.30
CA GLU A 119 6.66 -16.70 18.58
C GLU A 119 6.10 -15.47 19.34
N SER A 120 6.47 -15.29 20.62
CA SER A 120 5.97 -14.17 21.45
C SER A 120 6.48 -12.79 21.00
N ASP A 121 7.51 -12.72 20.19
CA ASP A 121 8.18 -11.51 19.69
C ASP A 121 8.19 -11.41 18.16
N GLY A 122 7.26 -12.14 17.49
CA GLY A 122 7.21 -12.28 16.04
C GLY A 122 7.23 -10.96 15.27
N TYR A 123 6.56 -9.92 15.77
CA TYR A 123 6.55 -8.57 15.17
C TYR A 123 7.90 -7.84 15.22
N PHE A 124 8.85 -8.25 16.05
CA PHE A 124 10.14 -7.57 16.22
C PHE A 124 11.29 -8.34 15.58
N GLN A 125 11.00 -9.46 14.94
CA GLN A 125 12.04 -10.26 14.27
C GLN A 125 12.10 -9.90 12.79
N LEU A 126 13.18 -9.23 12.38
CA LEU A 126 13.37 -8.78 10.99
C LEU A 126 13.25 -9.89 9.93
N LYS A 127 13.40 -11.16 10.30
CA LYS A 127 13.16 -12.30 9.40
C LYS A 127 11.69 -12.43 8.98
N ASN A 128 10.77 -11.84 9.75
CA ASN A 128 9.32 -11.87 9.52
C ASN A 128 8.82 -10.58 8.85
N HIS A 129 9.73 -9.71 8.43
CA HIS A 129 9.43 -8.45 7.77
C HIS A 129 9.67 -8.56 6.27
N ILE A 130 8.86 -7.84 5.50
CA ILE A 130 9.06 -7.62 4.06
C ILE A 130 9.14 -6.12 3.84
N GLY A 131 10.20 -5.65 3.18
CA GLY A 131 10.34 -4.22 2.86
C GLY A 131 9.99 -3.96 1.40
N GLU A 132 8.98 -3.09 1.16
CA GLU A 132 8.56 -2.67 -0.16
C GLU A 132 8.94 -1.21 -0.43
N ALA A 133 9.54 -0.95 -1.59
CA ALA A 133 9.69 0.39 -2.13
C ALA A 133 8.61 0.67 -3.16
N THR A 134 7.94 1.82 -3.07
CA THR A 134 6.85 2.20 -3.96
C THR A 134 7.12 3.51 -4.68
N ILE A 135 6.57 3.62 -5.87
CA ILE A 135 6.35 4.87 -6.58
C ILE A 135 4.89 4.92 -7.00
N SER A 136 4.22 6.04 -6.73
CA SER A 136 2.84 6.25 -7.14
C SER A 136 2.66 7.59 -7.87
N PHE A 137 1.60 7.63 -8.67
CA PHE A 137 1.08 8.82 -9.29
C PHE A 137 -0.39 8.94 -8.92
N ASP A 138 -0.76 10.02 -8.25
CA ASP A 138 -2.09 10.20 -7.64
C ASP A 138 -3.10 10.88 -8.58
N GLY A 139 -2.74 10.98 -9.87
CA GLY A 139 -3.55 11.68 -10.86
C GLY A 139 -3.46 13.20 -10.74
N VAL A 140 -4.01 13.86 -11.73
CA VAL A 140 -4.20 15.32 -11.74
C VAL A 140 -5.58 15.62 -12.31
N GLU A 141 -6.13 16.82 -12.07
CA GLU A 141 -7.48 17.19 -12.49
C GLU A 141 -7.82 16.85 -13.94
N LYS A 142 -6.86 17.07 -14.86
CA LYS A 142 -7.02 16.77 -16.29
C LYS A 142 -6.77 15.31 -16.66
N PHE A 143 -6.15 14.55 -15.78
CA PHE A 143 -5.82 13.14 -15.96
C PHE A 143 -5.92 12.44 -14.61
N PRO A 144 -7.15 12.07 -14.20
CA PRO A 144 -7.42 11.58 -12.84
C PRO A 144 -7.03 10.11 -12.61
N LEU A 145 -6.39 9.45 -13.58
CA LEU A 145 -5.90 8.08 -13.40
C LEU A 145 -4.83 8.04 -12.33
N THR A 146 -4.91 7.07 -11.43
CA THR A 146 -3.85 6.77 -10.47
C THR A 146 -3.03 5.58 -10.96
N PHE A 147 -1.77 5.55 -10.59
CA PHE A 147 -0.88 4.45 -10.94
C PHE A 147 0.13 4.24 -9.81
N MET A 148 0.39 2.97 -9.47
CA MET A 148 1.45 2.64 -8.53
C MET A 148 2.26 1.43 -9.00
N VAL A 149 3.51 1.40 -8.57
CA VAL A 149 4.40 0.23 -8.65
C VAL A 149 5.03 0.04 -7.29
N GLY A 150 4.94 -1.16 -6.75
CA GLY A 150 5.64 -1.62 -5.56
C GLY A 150 6.62 -2.73 -5.92
N VAL A 151 7.76 -2.74 -5.26
CA VAL A 151 8.79 -3.77 -5.41
C VAL A 151 9.27 -4.18 -4.03
N ASN A 152 9.16 -5.44 -3.70
CA ASN A 152 9.74 -5.98 -2.49
C ASN A 152 11.27 -6.01 -2.63
N VAL A 153 11.94 -5.21 -1.81
CA VAL A 153 13.40 -5.00 -1.88
C VAL A 153 14.16 -5.63 -0.72
N TYR A 154 13.45 -6.08 0.29
CA TYR A 154 14.00 -6.74 1.47
C TYR A 154 13.18 -7.98 1.83
N ASN A 155 13.87 -9.07 2.12
CA ASN A 155 13.38 -10.36 2.62
C ASN A 155 12.33 -11.02 1.71
N ASP A 156 12.48 -10.83 0.41
CA ASP A 156 11.71 -11.46 -0.66
C ASP A 156 12.68 -11.90 -1.75
N ASP A 157 12.90 -13.20 -1.87
CA ASP A 157 13.91 -13.77 -2.78
C ASP A 157 13.57 -13.51 -4.27
N GLY A 158 12.29 -13.40 -4.60
CA GLY A 158 11.78 -13.12 -5.94
C GLY A 158 11.90 -11.65 -6.33
N ASN A 159 11.98 -10.73 -5.34
CA ASN A 159 11.75 -9.30 -5.52
C ASN A 159 10.39 -9.07 -6.19
N SER A 160 9.34 -9.55 -5.56
CA SER A 160 7.97 -9.45 -6.05
C SER A 160 7.62 -8.03 -6.48
N VAL A 161 6.97 -7.91 -7.60
CA VAL A 161 6.52 -6.63 -8.17
C VAL A 161 5.01 -6.64 -8.25
N TYR A 162 4.40 -5.56 -7.79
CA TYR A 162 2.99 -5.29 -7.98
C TYR A 162 2.79 -3.93 -8.64
N THR A 163 1.82 -3.82 -9.53
CA THR A 163 1.43 -2.56 -10.14
C THR A 163 -0.09 -2.46 -10.19
N GLU A 164 -0.61 -1.26 -10.00
CA GLU A 164 -2.04 -1.01 -10.05
C GLU A 164 -2.35 0.28 -10.81
N LEU A 165 -3.37 0.23 -11.64
CA LEU A 165 -3.99 1.37 -12.31
C LEU A 165 -5.37 1.58 -11.68
N GLY A 166 -5.61 2.79 -11.18
CA GLY A 166 -6.88 3.20 -10.60
C GLY A 166 -7.59 4.25 -11.44
N PHE A 167 -8.91 4.21 -11.41
CA PHE A 167 -9.78 5.14 -12.10
C PHE A 167 -10.84 5.69 -11.15
N PRO A 168 -10.58 6.82 -10.46
CA PRO A 168 -11.53 7.44 -9.56
C PRO A 168 -12.67 8.09 -10.35
N LEU A 169 -13.89 7.89 -9.88
CA LEU A 169 -15.13 8.43 -10.40
C LEU A 169 -15.94 9.01 -9.25
N LYS A 170 -16.81 9.97 -9.53
CA LYS A 170 -17.72 10.53 -8.51
C LYS A 170 -19.14 10.57 -9.04
N ILE A 171 -20.08 9.96 -8.32
CA ILE A 171 -21.50 9.97 -8.63
C ILE A 171 -22.26 10.60 -7.46
N GLY A 172 -22.64 11.87 -7.60
CA GLY A 172 -23.27 12.63 -6.53
C GLY A 172 -22.34 12.80 -5.33
N LYS A 173 -22.70 12.18 -4.19
CA LYS A 173 -21.90 12.17 -2.95
C LYS A 173 -21.16 10.83 -2.75
N THR A 174 -21.26 9.91 -3.69
CA THR A 174 -20.58 8.62 -3.63
C THR A 174 -19.34 8.70 -4.48
N GLU A 175 -18.21 8.34 -3.91
CA GLU A 175 -16.94 8.17 -4.61
C GLU A 175 -16.85 6.73 -5.07
N LEU A 176 -16.50 6.54 -6.34
CA LEU A 176 -16.28 5.24 -6.95
C LEU A 176 -14.83 5.18 -7.41
N SER A 177 -14.20 4.04 -7.25
CA SER A 177 -12.87 3.77 -7.79
C SER A 177 -12.87 2.39 -8.44
N ALA A 178 -12.65 2.35 -9.75
CA ALA A 178 -12.33 1.10 -10.43
C ALA A 178 -10.82 0.93 -10.44
N PHE A 179 -10.33 -0.31 -10.37
CA PHE A 179 -8.91 -0.60 -10.36
C PHE A 179 -8.60 -1.91 -11.08
N VAL A 180 -7.37 -2.01 -11.57
CA VAL A 180 -6.78 -3.27 -12.07
C VAL A 180 -5.32 -3.33 -11.63
N GLY A 181 -4.96 -4.44 -10.99
CA GLY A 181 -3.62 -4.72 -10.52
C GLY A 181 -3.03 -5.98 -11.15
N ALA A 182 -1.74 -6.00 -11.26
CA ALA A 182 -0.96 -7.13 -11.76
C ALA A 182 0.33 -7.28 -10.94
N GLY A 183 0.75 -8.51 -10.74
CA GLY A 183 1.97 -8.80 -9.99
C GLY A 183 2.55 -10.15 -10.37
N ASN A 184 3.72 -10.43 -9.83
CA ASN A 184 4.43 -11.69 -9.98
C ASN A 184 4.80 -12.27 -8.61
N GLU A 185 5.50 -13.39 -8.60
CA GLU A 185 6.00 -14.07 -7.40
C GLU A 185 4.89 -14.27 -6.35
N ILE A 186 4.97 -13.60 -5.18
CA ILE A 186 3.96 -13.75 -4.10
C ILE A 186 2.55 -13.33 -4.50
N TYR A 187 2.39 -12.56 -5.57
CA TYR A 187 1.08 -12.08 -6.03
C TYR A 187 0.40 -13.03 -7.00
N SER A 188 1.10 -14.01 -7.59
CA SER A 188 0.54 -14.94 -8.56
C SER A 188 0.83 -16.40 -8.21
N VAL A 189 -0.05 -17.30 -8.64
CA VAL A 189 -0.01 -18.73 -8.28
C VAL A 189 1.27 -19.42 -8.79
N ASP A 190 1.75 -19.05 -9.98
CA ASP A 190 2.92 -19.68 -10.62
C ASP A 190 4.18 -18.78 -10.64
N GLY A 191 4.11 -17.59 -10.02
CA GLY A 191 5.19 -16.62 -9.98
C GLY A 191 5.33 -15.75 -11.23
N ASP A 192 4.57 -16.02 -12.29
CA ASP A 192 4.59 -15.23 -13.51
C ASP A 192 3.83 -13.92 -13.35
N PHE A 193 4.24 -12.87 -14.07
CA PHE A 193 3.56 -11.57 -14.03
C PHE A 193 2.21 -11.64 -14.74
N LYS A 194 1.12 -11.44 -13.99
CA LYS A 194 -0.29 -11.51 -14.48
C LYS A 194 -1.18 -10.50 -13.77
N VAL A 195 -2.38 -10.31 -14.32
CA VAL A 195 -3.47 -9.62 -13.61
C VAL A 195 -3.92 -10.51 -12.45
N THR A 196 -3.79 -10.01 -11.24
CA THR A 196 -4.13 -10.70 -9.99
C THR A 196 -5.20 -9.99 -9.19
N ASN A 197 -5.59 -8.78 -9.63
CA ASN A 197 -6.54 -7.97 -8.90
C ASN A 197 -7.30 -7.03 -9.84
N PHE A 198 -8.62 -7.04 -9.82
CA PHE A 198 -9.43 -5.97 -10.39
C PHE A 198 -10.74 -5.84 -9.63
N GLY A 199 -11.29 -4.64 -9.64
CA GLY A 199 -12.52 -4.42 -8.89
C GLY A 199 -13.04 -3.01 -8.96
N ILE A 200 -14.03 -2.78 -8.12
CA ILE A 200 -14.64 -1.47 -7.91
C ILE A 200 -14.91 -1.28 -6.43
N THR A 201 -14.54 -0.10 -5.92
CA THR A 201 -14.87 0.36 -4.57
C THR A 201 -15.86 1.51 -4.65
N ALA A 202 -16.87 1.49 -3.81
CA ALA A 202 -17.78 2.60 -3.58
C ALA A 202 -17.62 3.08 -2.14
N SER A 203 -17.36 4.38 -1.94
CA SER A 203 -17.17 4.97 -0.61
C SER A 203 -18.05 6.22 -0.43
N LYS A 204 -18.43 6.46 0.82
CA LYS A 204 -19.24 7.59 1.20
C LYS A 204 -19.05 7.94 2.67
N GLU A 205 -19.01 9.25 2.96
CA GLU A 205 -19.15 9.73 4.33
C GLU A 205 -20.61 9.88 4.72
N ILE A 206 -20.96 9.36 5.89
CA ILE A 206 -22.27 9.52 6.53
C ILE A 206 -22.09 10.47 7.70
N LYS A 207 -22.60 11.71 7.55
CA LYS A 207 -22.59 12.68 8.64
C LYS A 207 -23.50 12.22 9.77
N MET A 208 -22.95 11.92 10.93
CA MET A 208 -23.68 11.48 12.13
C MET A 208 -24.02 12.65 13.03
N THR A 209 -23.08 13.58 13.23
CA THR A 209 -23.27 14.84 13.97
C THR A 209 -22.58 15.98 13.22
N ASP A 210 -22.57 17.19 13.79
CA ASP A 210 -21.85 18.32 13.17
C ASP A 210 -20.32 18.17 13.25
N SER A 211 -19.82 17.36 14.17
CA SER A 211 -18.39 17.14 14.42
C SER A 211 -17.92 15.70 14.14
N PHE A 212 -18.82 14.82 13.71
CA PHE A 212 -18.49 13.41 13.49
C PHE A 212 -19.16 12.86 12.24
N SER A 213 -18.37 12.27 11.36
CA SER A 213 -18.81 11.51 10.18
C SER A 213 -18.27 10.08 10.25
N LEU A 214 -19.05 9.15 9.76
CA LEU A 214 -18.69 7.76 9.62
C LEU A 214 -18.34 7.48 8.16
N GLY A 215 -17.13 7.04 7.89
CA GLY A 215 -16.73 6.53 6.58
C GLY A 215 -17.32 5.13 6.36
N VAL A 216 -17.94 4.90 5.21
CA VAL A 216 -18.37 3.56 4.81
C VAL A 216 -17.92 3.28 3.41
N SER A 217 -17.38 2.09 3.19
CA SER A 217 -17.04 1.63 1.84
C SER A 217 -17.43 0.19 1.61
N THR A 218 -17.57 -0.16 0.35
CA THR A 218 -17.73 -1.54 -0.11
C THR A 218 -16.92 -1.73 -1.38
N SER A 219 -16.21 -2.86 -1.45
CA SER A 219 -15.39 -3.23 -2.59
C SER A 219 -15.82 -4.61 -3.11
N ALA A 220 -16.03 -4.69 -4.42
CA ALA A 220 -16.12 -5.96 -5.13
C ALA A 220 -14.75 -6.17 -5.81
N ILE A 221 -14.06 -7.23 -5.42
CA ILE A 221 -12.69 -7.54 -5.81
C ILE A 221 -12.67 -8.91 -6.47
N PHE A 222 -11.96 -9.05 -7.58
CA PHE A 222 -11.80 -10.30 -8.31
C PHE A 222 -10.32 -10.58 -8.53
N ASN A 223 -9.89 -11.78 -8.18
CA ASN A 223 -8.59 -12.31 -8.53
C ASN A 223 -8.74 -13.34 -9.65
N PRO A 224 -8.39 -13.02 -10.92
CA PRO A 224 -8.56 -13.95 -12.02
C PRO A 224 -7.54 -15.09 -12.05
N ASP A 225 -6.43 -14.98 -11.30
CA ASP A 225 -5.39 -16.01 -11.24
C ASP A 225 -5.78 -17.15 -10.29
N THR A 226 -6.47 -16.83 -9.18
CA THR A 226 -7.02 -17.81 -8.25
C THR A 226 -8.51 -18.15 -8.50
N GLU A 227 -9.16 -17.44 -9.43
CA GLU A 227 -10.61 -17.53 -9.72
C GLU A 227 -11.48 -17.11 -8.52
N ASP A 228 -10.97 -16.26 -7.62
CA ASP A 228 -11.66 -15.83 -6.43
C ASP A 228 -12.39 -14.49 -6.62
N ALA A 229 -13.46 -14.32 -5.85
CA ALA A 229 -14.24 -13.08 -5.79
C ALA A 229 -14.56 -12.72 -4.34
N TYR A 230 -14.33 -11.48 -3.98
CA TYR A 230 -14.53 -10.99 -2.63
C TYR A 230 -15.47 -9.79 -2.61
N LEU A 231 -16.31 -9.72 -1.58
CA LEU A 231 -17.07 -8.54 -1.22
C LEU A 231 -16.59 -8.09 0.16
N VAL A 232 -16.01 -6.89 0.22
CA VAL A 232 -15.45 -6.32 1.44
C VAL A 232 -16.28 -5.11 1.85
N PHE A 233 -16.73 -5.07 3.10
CA PHE A 233 -17.34 -3.91 3.72
C PHE A 233 -16.37 -3.33 4.73
N LEU A 234 -16.28 -2.00 4.81
CA LEU A 234 -15.40 -1.29 5.70
C LEU A 234 -16.13 -0.09 6.32
N ILE A 235 -15.95 0.08 7.62
CA ILE A 235 -16.43 1.22 8.40
C ILE A 235 -15.22 1.90 9.02
N SER A 236 -15.06 3.20 8.78
CA SER A 236 -13.95 4.03 9.26
C SER A 236 -14.42 5.04 10.31
N ILE A 237 -13.65 5.16 11.40
CA ILE A 237 -13.90 6.10 12.51
C ILE A 237 -12.64 6.91 12.77
#